data_5bfc63180aafb40c1f7efe15cccbbe0d
#
_entry.id   5bfc63180aafb40c1f7efe15cccbbe0d
#
_cell.length_a   1.000
_cell.length_b   1.000
_cell.length_c   1.000
_cell.angle_alpha   90.00
_cell.angle_beta   90.00
_cell.angle_gamma   90.00
#
_symmetry.space_group_name_H-M   'P 1'
#
loop_
_entity.id
_entity.type
_entity.pdbx_description
1 polymer ?
#
loop_
_entity_poly.entity_id
_entity_poly.type
_entity_poly.pdbx_seq_one_letter_code
_entity_poly.pdbx_strand_id
1 'polypeptide(L)'
;KSTVTTLLAKELRKKGYSVGVMDADITGPSIPRLMNVSEQKMATDGKNMYPVVTEDGIEIVSINLMIDENEPVVWRGPVIAGAVMQFWNEVVWSDLDYLLIDMPPGTGDVPLTVMKSFNIKGLIMVSIPQDMVSMIVTKAIKMARKMNVNVIGLIENMSYITCDCCDNKIYLTDENDIQTFLKENDVELLGELPMTKQIARLTKGESGYPEETFSKIADRVIEKVKEL
;
A
#
# COMPACT_ATOMS: atom_id res chain seq x y z
N LYS A 1 -4.16 -2.88 3.75
CA LYS A 1 -3.17 -2.56 2.71
C LYS A 1 -3.07 -1.05 2.56
N SER A 2 -4.10 -0.39 2.09
CA SER A 2 -4.11 1.06 1.81
C SER A 2 -3.69 1.92 3.00
N THR A 3 -4.07 1.54 4.23
CA THR A 3 -3.58 2.20 5.45
C THR A 3 -2.06 2.08 5.59
N VAL A 4 -1.50 0.90 5.30
CA VAL A 4 -0.04 0.68 5.34
C VAL A 4 0.66 1.49 4.26
N THR A 5 0.12 1.50 3.03
CA THR A 5 0.64 2.32 1.92
C THR A 5 0.65 3.80 2.29
N THR A 6 -0.45 4.32 2.83
CA THR A 6 -0.58 5.71 3.30
C THR A 6 0.46 6.06 4.36
N LEU A 7 0.61 5.20 5.38
CA LEU A 7 1.53 5.48 6.49
C LEU A 7 2.99 5.35 6.05
N LEU A 8 3.30 4.39 5.18
CA LEU A 8 4.63 4.28 4.60
C LEU A 8 4.98 5.52 3.76
N ALA A 9 4.04 6.02 2.95
CA ALA A 9 4.24 7.25 2.18
C ALA A 9 4.54 8.45 3.09
N LYS A 10 3.76 8.61 4.16
CA LYS A 10 3.98 9.69 5.15
C LYS A 10 5.33 9.59 5.84
N GLU A 11 5.76 8.39 6.24
CA GLU A 11 7.08 8.20 6.86
C GLU A 11 8.22 8.44 5.90
N LEU A 12 8.14 7.97 4.65
CA LEU A 12 9.13 8.28 3.63
C LEU A 12 9.23 9.80 3.40
N ARG A 13 8.08 10.48 3.35
CA ARG A 13 8.04 11.94 3.20
C ARG A 13 8.67 12.66 4.39
N LYS A 14 8.39 12.23 5.64
CA LYS A 14 9.04 12.77 6.87
C LYS A 14 10.55 12.57 6.84
N LYS A 15 11.05 11.51 6.24
CA LYS A 15 12.48 11.23 6.07
C LYS A 15 13.12 12.05 4.93
N GLY A 16 12.36 12.92 4.26
CA GLY A 16 12.84 13.88 3.27
C GLY A 16 12.77 13.38 1.81
N TYR A 17 12.18 12.23 1.54
CA TYR A 17 12.04 11.71 0.19
C TYR A 17 10.85 12.35 -0.55
N SER A 18 10.96 12.47 -1.88
CA SER A 18 9.85 12.79 -2.77
C SER A 18 9.02 11.53 -3.01
N VAL A 19 7.71 11.58 -2.70
CA VAL A 19 6.86 10.38 -2.67
C VAL A 19 5.60 10.58 -3.49
N GLY A 20 5.30 9.60 -4.35
CA GLY A 20 4.04 9.44 -5.04
C GLY A 20 3.28 8.20 -4.56
N VAL A 21 1.97 8.24 -4.65
CA VAL A 21 1.07 7.11 -4.37
C VAL A 21 0.09 6.93 -5.53
N MET A 22 0.14 5.78 -6.17
CA MET A 22 -0.84 5.36 -7.16
C MET A 22 -1.83 4.38 -6.52
N ASP A 23 -3.09 4.77 -6.44
CA ASP A 23 -4.19 3.90 -6.00
C ASP A 23 -4.68 3.06 -7.18
N ALA A 24 -4.24 1.82 -7.24
CA ALA A 24 -4.62 0.85 -8.26
C ALA A 24 -5.76 -0.09 -7.81
N ASP A 25 -6.30 0.07 -6.59
CA ASP A 25 -7.51 -0.62 -6.14
C ASP A 25 -8.77 0.14 -6.57
N ILE A 26 -9.00 0.17 -7.87
CA ILE A 26 -10.10 0.93 -8.51
C ILE A 26 -11.48 0.51 -8.00
N THR A 27 -11.64 -0.72 -7.52
CA THR A 27 -12.92 -1.23 -7.02
C THR A 27 -13.24 -0.77 -5.60
N GLY A 28 -12.23 -0.38 -4.84
CA GLY A 28 -12.38 0.11 -3.47
C GLY A 28 -11.34 1.17 -3.13
N PRO A 29 -11.23 2.23 -3.95
CA PRO A 29 -10.18 3.23 -3.78
C PRO A 29 -10.35 3.96 -2.46
N SER A 30 -9.31 3.93 -1.65
CA SER A 30 -9.33 4.45 -0.28
C SER A 30 -8.21 5.45 0.01
N ILE A 31 -7.20 5.53 -0.83
CA ILE A 31 -6.05 6.42 -0.66
C ILE A 31 -6.46 7.90 -0.56
N PRO A 32 -7.34 8.44 -1.44
CA PRO A 32 -7.75 9.85 -1.34
C PRO A 32 -8.37 10.20 0.02
N ARG A 33 -9.19 9.30 0.57
CA ARG A 33 -9.82 9.48 1.88
C ARG A 33 -8.81 9.40 3.03
N LEU A 34 -7.89 8.45 2.97
CA LEU A 34 -6.83 8.27 3.98
C LEU A 34 -5.83 9.44 3.98
N MET A 35 -5.65 10.09 2.84
CA MET A 35 -4.76 11.23 2.63
C MET A 35 -5.46 12.60 2.71
N ASN A 36 -6.77 12.60 3.01
CA ASN A 36 -7.59 13.82 3.15
C ASN A 36 -7.63 14.71 1.90
N VAL A 37 -7.70 14.09 0.72
CA VAL A 37 -7.77 14.78 -0.58
C VAL A 37 -8.99 14.38 -1.43
N SER A 38 -9.99 13.74 -0.84
CA SER A 38 -11.19 13.25 -1.57
C SER A 38 -11.94 14.34 -2.32
N GLU A 39 -11.95 15.58 -1.80
CA GLU A 39 -12.63 16.73 -2.42
C GLU A 39 -11.85 17.34 -3.59
N GLN A 40 -10.61 16.92 -3.79
CA GLN A 40 -9.77 17.44 -4.86
C GLN A 40 -9.99 16.63 -6.14
N LYS A 41 -9.67 17.22 -7.28
CA LYS A 41 -9.72 16.56 -8.58
C LYS A 41 -8.37 16.63 -9.26
N MET A 42 -8.00 15.58 -9.96
CA MET A 42 -6.82 15.57 -10.83
C MET A 42 -7.02 16.51 -12.01
N ALA A 43 -5.99 17.27 -12.34
CA ALA A 43 -6.00 18.10 -13.54
C ALA A 43 -5.58 17.25 -14.76
N THR A 44 -6.09 17.62 -15.94
CA THR A 44 -5.69 17.03 -17.21
C THR A 44 -5.64 18.10 -18.31
N ASP A 45 -4.71 17.95 -19.23
CA ASP A 45 -4.62 18.76 -20.44
C ASP A 45 -5.19 18.04 -21.68
N GLY A 46 -5.89 16.93 -21.46
CA GLY A 46 -6.45 16.06 -22.50
C GLY A 46 -5.49 14.98 -23.03
N LYS A 47 -4.23 15.06 -22.65
CA LYS A 47 -3.19 14.06 -22.99
C LYS A 47 -2.51 13.53 -21.73
N ASN A 48 -2.17 14.42 -20.83
CA ASN A 48 -1.48 14.10 -19.59
C ASN A 48 -2.41 14.31 -18.40
N MET A 49 -2.14 13.60 -17.32
CA MET A 49 -2.78 13.72 -16.03
C MET A 49 -1.79 14.24 -14.99
N TYR A 50 -2.26 15.10 -14.12
CA TYR A 50 -1.44 15.69 -13.06
C TYR A 50 -1.94 15.22 -11.70
N PRO A 51 -1.05 14.68 -10.83
CA PRO A 51 -1.45 14.17 -9.53
C PRO A 51 -2.00 15.30 -8.64
N VAL A 52 -2.85 14.91 -7.70
CA VAL A 52 -3.22 15.76 -6.57
C VAL A 52 -2.08 15.75 -5.56
N VAL A 53 -1.75 16.90 -4.99
CA VAL A 53 -0.66 17.03 -4.01
C VAL A 53 -1.26 17.29 -2.64
N THR A 54 -0.88 16.49 -1.64
CA THR A 54 -1.27 16.69 -0.24
C THR A 54 -0.56 17.88 0.39
N GLU A 55 -1.03 18.33 1.56
CA GLU A 55 -0.35 19.38 2.34
C GLU A 55 1.10 19.00 2.68
N ASP A 56 1.38 17.73 2.91
CA ASP A 56 2.73 17.21 3.16
C ASP A 56 3.59 17.10 1.89
N GLY A 57 3.03 17.39 0.71
CA GLY A 57 3.73 17.31 -0.57
C GLY A 57 3.85 15.88 -1.13
N ILE A 58 2.91 14.99 -0.81
CA ILE A 58 2.81 13.64 -1.42
C ILE A 58 1.91 13.76 -2.65
N GLU A 59 2.37 13.23 -3.78
CA GLU A 59 1.60 13.18 -5.02
C GLU A 59 0.68 11.96 -5.05
N ILE A 60 -0.59 12.15 -5.39
CA ILE A 60 -1.61 11.09 -5.36
C ILE A 60 -2.34 11.00 -6.68
N VAL A 61 -2.48 9.78 -7.17
CA VAL A 61 -3.31 9.42 -8.32
C VAL A 61 -4.28 8.33 -7.91
N SER A 62 -5.56 8.55 -8.13
CA SER A 62 -6.63 7.59 -7.89
C SER A 62 -7.79 7.87 -8.83
N ILE A 63 -8.52 6.83 -9.20
CA ILE A 63 -9.69 6.96 -10.08
C ILE A 63 -10.78 7.87 -9.47
N ASN A 64 -10.94 7.86 -8.15
CA ASN A 64 -11.91 8.71 -7.45
C ASN A 64 -11.58 10.21 -7.53
N LEU A 65 -10.35 10.56 -7.89
CA LEU A 65 -9.96 11.94 -8.12
C LEU A 65 -10.25 12.41 -9.57
N MET A 66 -10.72 11.49 -10.43
CA MET A 66 -11.07 11.78 -11.83
C MET A 66 -12.58 11.78 -12.08
N ILE A 67 -13.30 10.87 -11.42
CA ILE A 67 -14.74 10.69 -11.59
C ILE A 67 -15.50 11.23 -10.37
N ASP A 68 -16.78 11.51 -10.53
CA ASP A 68 -17.64 11.85 -9.40
C ASP A 68 -18.02 10.60 -8.62
N GLU A 69 -17.92 10.66 -7.28
CA GLU A 69 -18.21 9.53 -6.39
C GLU A 69 -19.63 8.96 -6.56
N ASN A 70 -20.55 9.72 -7.12
CA ASN A 70 -21.94 9.36 -7.32
C ASN A 70 -22.23 8.69 -8.67
N GLU A 71 -21.25 8.62 -9.58
CA GLU A 71 -21.44 7.92 -10.83
C GLU A 71 -21.14 6.42 -10.68
N PRO A 72 -22.14 5.55 -10.83
CA PRO A 72 -21.93 4.11 -10.79
C PRO A 72 -21.18 3.65 -12.04
N VAL A 73 -19.88 3.53 -11.94
CA VAL A 73 -19.07 2.99 -13.04
C VAL A 73 -18.94 1.49 -12.88
N VAL A 74 -19.42 0.73 -13.86
CA VAL A 74 -19.26 -0.73 -13.87
C VAL A 74 -17.88 -1.08 -14.42
N TRP A 75 -16.95 -1.30 -13.52
CA TRP A 75 -15.58 -1.69 -13.85
C TRP A 75 -15.48 -3.20 -14.08
N ARG A 76 -15.06 -3.60 -15.29
CA ARG A 76 -14.68 -4.99 -15.58
C ARG A 76 -13.16 -5.12 -15.55
N GLY A 77 -12.63 -6.30 -15.17
CA GLY A 77 -11.19 -6.52 -14.99
C GLY A 77 -10.28 -5.94 -16.10
N PRO A 78 -10.54 -6.18 -17.39
CA PRO A 78 -9.72 -5.60 -18.45
C PRO A 78 -9.74 -4.06 -18.52
N VAL A 79 -10.89 -3.44 -18.16
CA VAL A 79 -11.02 -1.98 -18.12
C VAL A 79 -10.24 -1.40 -16.96
N ILE A 80 -10.28 -2.06 -15.81
CA ILE A 80 -9.51 -1.70 -14.62
C ILE A 80 -8.00 -1.74 -14.91
N ALA A 81 -7.53 -2.84 -15.49
CA ALA A 81 -6.13 -2.97 -15.88
C ALA A 81 -5.71 -1.90 -16.91
N GLY A 82 -6.61 -1.54 -17.84
CA GLY A 82 -6.42 -0.44 -18.79
C GLY A 82 -6.25 0.91 -18.09
N ALA A 83 -7.09 1.23 -17.10
CA ALA A 83 -7.00 2.47 -16.33
C ALA A 83 -5.68 2.57 -15.53
N VAL A 84 -5.23 1.46 -14.93
CA VAL A 84 -3.95 1.41 -14.22
C VAL A 84 -2.77 1.61 -15.19
N MET A 85 -2.84 1.04 -16.40
CA MET A 85 -1.85 1.28 -17.46
C MET A 85 -1.86 2.73 -17.94
N GLN A 86 -3.04 3.35 -18.01
CA GLN A 86 -3.16 4.76 -18.37
C GLN A 86 -2.52 5.65 -17.30
N PHE A 87 -2.75 5.39 -16.02
CA PHE A 87 -2.07 6.11 -14.93
C PHE A 87 -0.54 5.98 -15.01
N TRP A 88 -0.05 4.79 -15.34
CA TRP A 88 1.39 4.59 -15.49
C TRP A 88 1.99 5.39 -16.65
N ASN A 89 1.29 5.50 -17.77
CA ASN A 89 1.82 6.08 -19.00
C ASN A 89 1.56 7.60 -19.13
N GLU A 90 0.46 8.10 -18.57
CA GLU A 90 -0.05 9.46 -18.85
C GLU A 90 0.06 10.41 -17.64
N VAL A 91 0.35 9.88 -16.44
CA VAL A 91 0.56 10.73 -15.28
C VAL A 91 1.94 11.36 -15.32
N VAL A 92 1.97 12.68 -15.19
CA VAL A 92 3.20 13.46 -15.09
C VAL A 92 3.57 13.60 -13.63
N TRP A 93 4.35 12.66 -13.13
CA TRP A 93 4.95 12.71 -11.80
C TRP A 93 6.10 13.72 -11.77
N SER A 94 6.36 14.32 -10.60
CA SER A 94 7.61 15.04 -10.38
C SER A 94 8.81 14.08 -10.30
N ASP A 95 9.97 14.58 -9.95
CA ASP A 95 11.16 13.73 -9.71
C ASP A 95 10.99 13.01 -8.36
N LEU A 96 10.40 11.82 -8.40
CA LEU A 96 10.08 11.02 -7.23
C LEU A 96 11.22 10.07 -6.86
N ASP A 97 11.56 10.03 -5.55
CA ASP A 97 12.42 8.98 -4.98
C ASP A 97 11.67 7.65 -4.85
N TYR A 98 10.37 7.71 -4.49
CA TYR A 98 9.51 6.54 -4.29
C TYR A 98 8.13 6.74 -4.90
N LEU A 99 7.70 5.76 -5.69
CA LEU A 99 6.30 5.61 -6.14
C LEU A 99 5.72 4.35 -5.49
N LEU A 100 4.78 4.52 -4.59
CA LEU A 100 4.05 3.42 -3.96
C LEU A 100 2.79 3.11 -4.75
N ILE A 101 2.55 1.83 -5.04
CA ILE A 101 1.36 1.39 -5.79
C ILE A 101 0.49 0.53 -4.86
N ASP A 102 -0.67 1.05 -4.49
CA ASP A 102 -1.65 0.31 -3.68
C ASP A 102 -2.50 -0.57 -4.58
N MET A 103 -2.33 -1.88 -4.47
CA MET A 103 -2.97 -2.87 -5.33
C MET A 103 -4.17 -3.53 -4.67
N PRO A 104 -5.19 -3.96 -5.44
CA PRO A 104 -6.27 -4.78 -4.94
C PRO A 104 -5.76 -6.10 -4.35
N PRO A 105 -6.55 -6.77 -3.50
CA PRO A 105 -6.16 -8.05 -2.93
C PRO A 105 -6.09 -9.17 -3.97
N GLY A 106 -5.25 -10.16 -3.68
CA GLY A 106 -5.16 -11.40 -4.47
C GLY A 106 -4.25 -11.33 -5.67
N THR A 107 -4.54 -12.15 -6.67
CA THR A 107 -3.71 -12.42 -7.85
C THR A 107 -4.45 -12.12 -9.17
N GLY A 108 -5.33 -11.13 -9.13
CA GLY A 108 -6.16 -10.73 -10.28
C GLY A 108 -5.41 -9.95 -11.37
N ASP A 109 -6.17 -9.36 -12.29
CA ASP A 109 -5.63 -8.70 -13.48
C ASP A 109 -4.75 -7.48 -13.15
N VAL A 110 -5.09 -6.70 -12.14
CA VAL A 110 -4.31 -5.50 -11.77
C VAL A 110 -2.93 -5.86 -11.22
N PRO A 111 -2.78 -6.70 -10.16
CA PRO A 111 -1.47 -7.16 -9.73
C PRO A 111 -0.64 -7.79 -10.85
N LEU A 112 -1.28 -8.58 -11.70
CA LEU A 112 -0.60 -9.21 -12.84
C LEU A 112 -0.10 -8.17 -13.86
N THR A 113 -0.90 -7.15 -14.16
CA THR A 113 -0.56 -6.06 -15.07
C THR A 113 0.59 -5.23 -14.52
N VAL A 114 0.53 -4.83 -13.25
CA VAL A 114 1.60 -4.09 -12.58
C VAL A 114 2.91 -4.87 -12.63
N MET A 115 2.91 -6.14 -12.22
CA MET A 115 4.12 -6.97 -12.20
C MET A 115 4.71 -7.25 -13.60
N LYS A 116 3.88 -7.26 -14.65
CA LYS A 116 4.35 -7.49 -16.02
C LYS A 116 4.83 -6.24 -16.75
N SER A 117 4.15 -5.12 -16.50
CA SER A 117 4.29 -3.93 -17.35
C SER A 117 5.05 -2.80 -16.69
N PHE A 118 5.13 -2.79 -15.36
CA PHE A 118 5.81 -1.73 -14.62
C PHE A 118 7.19 -2.21 -14.17
N ASN A 119 8.16 -1.30 -14.24
CA ASN A 119 9.50 -1.58 -13.72
C ASN A 119 9.54 -1.37 -12.20
N ILE A 120 8.83 -2.23 -11.45
CA ILE A 120 8.78 -2.15 -9.99
C ILE A 120 10.02 -2.79 -9.36
N LYS A 121 10.54 -2.17 -8.30
CA LYS A 121 11.69 -2.71 -7.54
C LYS A 121 11.33 -3.96 -6.76
N GLY A 122 10.11 -4.00 -6.20
CA GLY A 122 9.64 -5.17 -5.47
C GLY A 122 8.28 -4.96 -4.84
N LEU A 123 7.80 -5.99 -4.17
CA LEU A 123 6.51 -6.05 -3.51
C LEU A 123 6.66 -6.14 -1.99
N ILE A 124 5.88 -5.34 -1.28
CA ILE A 124 5.65 -5.49 0.15
C ILE A 124 4.33 -6.23 0.32
N MET A 125 4.38 -7.39 0.95
CA MET A 125 3.17 -8.12 1.32
C MET A 125 2.59 -7.53 2.61
N VAL A 126 1.28 -7.28 2.61
CA VAL A 126 0.55 -6.83 3.80
C VAL A 126 -0.52 -7.85 4.12
N SER A 127 -0.44 -8.44 5.30
CA SER A 127 -1.37 -9.44 5.81
C SER A 127 -1.94 -9.03 7.15
N ILE A 128 -3.06 -9.62 7.52
CA ILE A 128 -3.56 -9.65 8.91
C ILE A 128 -3.34 -11.06 9.45
N PRO A 129 -3.34 -11.27 10.77
CA PRO A 129 -3.08 -12.58 11.37
C PRO A 129 -3.90 -13.72 10.78
N GLN A 130 -5.20 -13.52 10.54
CA GLN A 130 -6.08 -14.53 9.97
C GLN A 130 -5.74 -14.88 8.50
N ASP A 131 -5.20 -13.93 7.73
CA ASP A 131 -4.86 -14.14 6.32
C ASP A 131 -3.54 -14.91 6.13
N MET A 132 -2.69 -14.98 7.15
CA MET A 132 -1.45 -15.77 7.09
C MET A 132 -1.73 -17.27 6.98
N VAL A 133 -2.82 -17.72 7.58
CA VAL A 133 -3.32 -19.09 7.41
C VAL A 133 -3.97 -19.25 6.02
N SER A 134 -4.23 -18.15 5.31
CA SER A 134 -4.88 -18.20 4.00
C SER A 134 -3.88 -18.41 2.87
N MET A 135 -4.27 -19.22 1.88
CA MET A 135 -3.48 -19.45 0.66
C MET A 135 -3.32 -18.18 -0.22
N ILE A 136 -3.96 -17.06 0.12
CA ILE A 136 -3.99 -15.85 -0.71
C ILE A 136 -2.61 -15.20 -0.76
N VAL A 137 -1.99 -14.97 0.41
CA VAL A 137 -0.67 -14.34 0.51
C VAL A 137 0.41 -15.24 -0.12
N THR A 138 0.36 -16.55 0.18
CA THR A 138 1.27 -17.54 -0.44
C THR A 138 1.14 -17.54 -1.97
N LYS A 139 -0.08 -17.46 -2.51
CA LYS A 139 -0.29 -17.39 -3.97
C LYS A 139 0.29 -16.09 -4.55
N ALA A 140 0.13 -14.96 -3.86
CA ALA A 140 0.69 -13.67 -4.30
C ALA A 140 2.23 -13.70 -4.32
N ILE A 141 2.87 -14.27 -3.29
CA ILE A 141 4.33 -14.46 -3.23
C ILE A 141 4.81 -15.34 -4.39
N LYS A 142 4.14 -16.48 -4.60
CA LYS A 142 4.48 -17.40 -5.70
C LYS A 142 4.28 -16.75 -7.08
N MET A 143 3.27 -15.89 -7.23
CA MET A 143 3.05 -15.13 -8.46
C MET A 143 4.17 -14.12 -8.70
N ALA A 144 4.55 -13.34 -7.67
CA ALA A 144 5.65 -12.40 -7.75
C ALA A 144 6.94 -13.07 -8.23
N ARG A 145 7.30 -14.21 -7.63
CA ARG A 145 8.48 -14.98 -8.00
C ARG A 145 8.42 -15.51 -9.44
N LYS A 146 7.24 -15.96 -9.90
CA LYS A 146 7.05 -16.37 -11.31
C LYS A 146 7.21 -15.22 -12.30
N MET A 147 6.96 -13.98 -11.84
CA MET A 147 7.12 -12.76 -12.65
C MET A 147 8.53 -12.14 -12.50
N ASN A 148 9.43 -12.79 -11.77
CA ASN A 148 10.77 -12.29 -11.42
C ASN A 148 10.72 -10.94 -10.70
N VAL A 149 9.69 -10.74 -9.86
CA VAL A 149 9.55 -9.56 -9.01
C VAL A 149 9.98 -9.91 -7.59
N ASN A 150 10.85 -9.10 -7.03
CA ASN A 150 11.36 -9.30 -5.67
C ASN A 150 10.23 -9.11 -4.64
N VAL A 151 10.24 -9.94 -3.61
CA VAL A 151 9.41 -9.74 -2.42
C VAL A 151 10.30 -9.11 -1.35
N ILE A 152 10.10 -7.81 -1.09
CA ILE A 152 10.88 -7.02 -0.13
C ILE A 152 10.68 -7.56 1.29
N GLY A 153 9.45 -7.96 1.61
CA GLY A 153 9.11 -8.56 2.89
C GLY A 153 7.62 -8.50 3.18
N LEU A 154 7.26 -8.87 4.40
CA LEU A 154 5.90 -8.89 4.92
C LEU A 154 5.72 -7.84 6.02
N ILE A 155 4.61 -7.13 6.00
CA ILE A 155 4.12 -6.31 7.12
C ILE A 155 2.85 -6.99 7.66
N GLU A 156 2.88 -7.36 8.94
CA GLU A 156 1.70 -7.88 9.61
C GLU A 156 0.89 -6.73 10.21
N ASN A 157 -0.27 -6.48 9.63
CA ASN A 157 -1.19 -5.44 10.09
C ASN A 157 -2.18 -6.01 11.10
N MET A 158 -2.53 -5.24 12.13
CA MET A 158 -3.42 -5.69 13.22
C MET A 158 -2.91 -6.93 13.97
N SER A 159 -1.59 -7.02 14.14
CA SER A 159 -0.91 -8.17 14.74
C SER A 159 -1.23 -8.34 16.22
N TYR A 160 -1.33 -7.23 16.95
CA TYR A 160 -1.53 -7.24 18.38
C TYR A 160 -2.36 -6.05 18.87
N ILE A 161 -2.86 -6.17 20.10
CA ILE A 161 -3.48 -5.09 20.86
C ILE A 161 -2.54 -4.75 22.02
N THR A 162 -2.32 -3.47 22.28
CA THR A 162 -1.59 -3.03 23.48
C THR A 162 -2.56 -2.94 24.65
N CYS A 163 -2.20 -3.53 25.78
CA CYS A 163 -3.00 -3.45 27.01
C CYS A 163 -2.90 -2.03 27.59
N ASP A 164 -4.04 -1.39 27.83
CA ASP A 164 -4.08 -0.02 28.38
C ASP A 164 -3.56 0.09 29.81
N CYS A 165 -3.39 -1.04 30.54
CA CYS A 165 -2.97 -1.05 31.93
C CYS A 165 -1.47 -1.32 32.14
N CYS A 166 -0.84 -2.07 31.24
CA CYS A 166 0.54 -2.55 31.45
C CYS A 166 1.40 -2.51 30.20
N ASP A 167 0.91 -1.93 29.10
CA ASP A 167 1.57 -1.81 27.79
C ASP A 167 2.00 -3.16 27.16
N ASN A 168 1.60 -4.30 27.75
CA ASN A 168 1.90 -5.60 27.19
C ASN A 168 1.16 -5.80 25.87
N LYS A 169 1.86 -6.41 24.90
CA LYS A 169 1.27 -6.81 23.64
C LYS A 169 0.47 -8.09 23.80
N ILE A 170 -0.76 -8.06 23.36
CA ILE A 170 -1.67 -9.22 23.30
C ILE A 170 -1.80 -9.59 21.82
N TYR A 171 -1.15 -10.66 21.42
CA TYR A 171 -1.19 -11.16 20.03
C TYR A 171 -2.49 -11.88 19.74
N LEU A 172 -2.97 -11.75 18.50
CA LEU A 172 -4.21 -12.36 18.03
C LEU A 172 -4.01 -13.76 17.43
N THR A 173 -2.75 -14.16 17.23
CA THR A 173 -2.34 -15.48 16.71
C THR A 173 -1.13 -15.98 17.46
N ASP A 174 -0.87 -17.29 17.38
CA ASP A 174 0.33 -17.89 17.95
C ASP A 174 1.58 -17.45 17.19
N GLU A 175 2.62 -17.08 17.93
CA GLU A 175 3.91 -16.62 17.37
C GLU A 175 4.56 -17.69 16.46
N ASN A 176 4.29 -18.96 16.72
CA ASN A 176 4.78 -20.07 15.89
C ASN A 176 4.17 -20.08 14.49
N ASP A 177 2.94 -19.62 14.31
CA ASP A 177 2.25 -19.63 13.01
C ASP A 177 2.88 -18.63 12.04
N ILE A 178 3.23 -17.43 12.52
CA ILE A 178 3.91 -16.45 11.70
C ILE A 178 5.31 -16.89 11.31
N GLN A 179 6.09 -17.42 12.26
CA GLN A 179 7.45 -17.88 11.99
C GLN A 179 7.48 -19.04 10.99
N THR A 180 6.53 -19.95 11.11
CA THR A 180 6.36 -21.05 10.14
C THR A 180 6.03 -20.51 8.76
N PHE A 181 5.07 -19.57 8.66
CA PHE A 181 4.69 -18.95 7.40
C PHE A 181 5.87 -18.24 6.72
N LEU A 182 6.63 -17.44 7.47
CA LEU A 182 7.78 -16.69 6.95
C LEU A 182 8.84 -17.64 6.40
N LYS A 183 9.13 -18.73 7.15
CA LYS A 183 10.11 -19.73 6.75
C LYS A 183 9.68 -20.54 5.54
N GLU A 184 8.43 -20.98 5.48
CA GLU A 184 7.88 -21.73 4.35
C GLU A 184 7.83 -20.93 3.06
N ASN A 185 7.60 -19.63 3.18
CA ASN A 185 7.54 -18.73 2.04
C ASN A 185 8.86 -17.99 1.77
N ASP A 186 9.90 -18.21 2.57
CA ASP A 186 11.20 -17.53 2.45
C ASP A 186 11.01 -15.99 2.29
N VAL A 187 10.33 -15.38 3.27
CA VAL A 187 10.00 -13.97 3.32
C VAL A 187 10.35 -13.41 4.68
N GLU A 188 10.94 -12.24 4.72
CA GLU A 188 11.30 -11.54 5.95
C GLU A 188 10.15 -10.71 6.51
N LEU A 189 10.01 -10.65 7.84
CA LEU A 189 9.08 -9.77 8.52
C LEU A 189 9.67 -8.37 8.63
N LEU A 190 9.08 -7.40 7.93
CA LEU A 190 9.48 -5.99 8.00
C LEU A 190 8.99 -5.33 9.27
N GLY A 191 7.85 -5.74 9.77
CA GLY A 191 7.32 -5.27 11.04
C GLY A 191 5.88 -5.68 11.29
N GLU A 192 5.45 -5.41 12.52
CA GLU A 192 4.13 -5.70 13.04
C GLU A 192 3.44 -4.40 13.44
N LEU A 193 2.16 -4.28 13.11
CA LEU A 193 1.37 -3.11 13.41
C LEU A 193 0.26 -3.44 14.41
N PRO A 194 0.06 -2.58 15.42
CA PRO A 194 -1.00 -2.79 16.39
C PRO A 194 -2.39 -2.53 15.79
N MET A 195 -3.38 -3.20 16.34
CA MET A 195 -4.77 -2.83 16.15
C MET A 195 -5.12 -1.68 17.10
N THR A 196 -5.16 -0.44 16.60
CA THR A 196 -5.42 0.75 17.41
C THR A 196 -6.59 1.56 16.89
N LYS A 197 -7.24 2.30 17.80
CA LYS A 197 -8.25 3.29 17.42
C LYS A 197 -7.66 4.43 16.57
N GLN A 198 -6.39 4.75 16.78
CA GLN A 198 -5.67 5.78 16.01
C GLN A 198 -5.60 5.40 14.53
N ILE A 199 -5.18 4.18 14.19
CA ILE A 199 -5.15 3.69 12.80
C ILE A 199 -6.57 3.69 12.19
N ALA A 200 -7.58 3.26 12.96
CA ALA A 200 -8.97 3.28 12.50
C ALA A 200 -9.49 4.71 12.22
N ARG A 201 -9.00 5.71 12.95
CA ARG A 201 -9.40 7.12 12.78
C ARG A 201 -8.75 7.80 11.57
N LEU A 202 -7.65 7.28 11.06
CA LEU A 202 -7.05 7.77 9.80
C LEU A 202 -8.06 7.79 8.65
N THR A 203 -9.00 6.83 8.60
CA THR A 203 -10.09 6.80 7.62
C THR A 203 -11.08 7.97 7.75
N LYS A 204 -11.00 8.73 8.85
CA LYS A 204 -11.81 9.93 9.11
C LYS A 204 -11.02 11.23 8.97
N GLY A 205 -9.78 11.16 8.43
CA GLY A 205 -8.90 12.33 8.31
C GLY A 205 -8.27 12.78 9.63
N GLU A 206 -8.40 11.98 10.72
CA GLU A 206 -7.74 12.31 11.99
C GLU A 206 -6.26 11.97 11.93
N SER A 207 -5.41 12.84 12.50
CA SER A 207 -3.98 12.60 12.65
C SER A 207 -3.69 11.72 13.87
N GLY A 208 -2.70 10.86 13.76
CA GLY A 208 -2.17 10.04 14.84
C GLY A 208 -2.08 8.57 14.45
N TYR A 209 -0.87 8.04 14.54
CA TYR A 209 -0.55 6.62 14.30
C TYR A 209 0.72 6.28 15.10
N PRO A 210 1.06 5.01 15.30
CA PRO A 210 2.26 4.60 16.03
C PRO A 210 3.53 4.92 15.22
N GLU A 211 3.95 6.19 15.24
CA GLU A 211 5.03 6.75 14.42
C GLU A 211 6.35 5.98 14.56
N GLU A 212 6.75 5.66 15.78
CA GLU A 212 8.01 4.94 16.03
C GLU A 212 8.03 3.56 15.33
N THR A 213 6.91 2.84 15.37
CA THR A 213 6.79 1.53 14.71
C THR A 213 6.88 1.66 13.20
N PHE A 214 6.16 2.64 12.62
CA PHE A 214 6.20 2.88 11.18
C PHE A 214 7.54 3.42 10.71
N SER A 215 8.21 4.25 11.49
CA SER A 215 9.54 4.74 11.16
C SER A 215 10.54 3.59 11.02
N LYS A 216 10.52 2.62 11.94
CA LYS A 216 11.36 1.41 11.87
C LYS A 216 11.05 0.55 10.65
N ILE A 217 9.77 0.42 10.29
CA ILE A 217 9.36 -0.30 9.09
C ILE A 217 9.85 0.42 7.83
N ALA A 218 9.70 1.74 7.77
CA ALA A 218 10.17 2.55 6.64
C ALA A 218 11.70 2.44 6.48
N ASP A 219 12.47 2.44 7.57
CA ASP A 219 13.91 2.26 7.52
C ASP A 219 14.31 0.91 6.92
N ARG A 220 13.65 -0.18 7.34
CA ARG A 220 13.86 -1.51 6.76
C ARG A 220 13.49 -1.57 5.28
N VAL A 221 12.39 -0.93 4.89
CA VAL A 221 12.00 -0.86 3.47
C VAL A 221 13.04 -0.12 2.66
N ILE A 222 13.52 1.03 3.14
CA ILE A 222 14.57 1.82 2.48
C ILE A 222 15.86 1.00 2.32
N GLU A 223 16.28 0.31 3.37
CA GLU A 223 17.48 -0.54 3.36
C GLU A 223 17.33 -1.66 2.32
N LYS A 224 16.23 -2.40 2.37
CA LYS A 224 15.96 -3.50 1.42
C LYS A 224 15.86 -3.04 -0.03
N VAL A 225 15.25 -1.88 -0.30
CA VAL A 225 15.14 -1.35 -1.66
C VAL A 225 16.51 -0.91 -2.21
N LYS A 226 17.43 -0.47 -1.35
CA LYS A 226 18.81 -0.12 -1.74
C LYS A 226 19.66 -1.34 -2.10
N GLU A 227 19.33 -2.51 -1.58
CA GLU A 227 20.01 -3.79 -1.86
C GLU A 227 19.58 -4.40 -3.20
N LEU A 228 18.47 -3.94 -3.81
CA LEU A 228 17.89 -4.39 -5.08
C LEU A 228 18.34 -3.53 -6.27
#